data_01eac5b560729da4816334af49b0fd3a
#
_entry.id   01eac5b560729da4816334af49b0fd3a
#
_cell.length_a   1.000
_cell.length_b   1.000
_cell.length_c   1.000
_cell.angle_alpha   90.00
_cell.angle_beta   90.00
_cell.angle_gamma   90.00
#
_symmetry.space_group_name_H-M   'P 1'
#
loop_
_entity.id
_entity.type
_entity.pdbx_description
1 polymer ?
#
loop_
_entity_poly.entity_id
_entity_poly.type
_entity_poly.pdbx_seq_one_letter_code
_entity_poly.pdbx_strand_id
1 'polypeptide(L)'
;KLGMVFRNANGSQTLKLPPSCGDFIFNVGTFQVNLTSPTNNSSTIMSSGGNLTISATNTGGNASYNLKANGSSINTATTTSYTFNHTNITTNTSYELEITLGATTITRRFSAIVSPTVISQAIPFGLENGINYNTSDNTKATLVLDAPGKDFVYVAGSFNNWNPDGNYSMKKDPSNGKFWLELTGLTAGVNYSYQYWVVDQTPIANSPALVKTADPCS
;
A
#
# COMPACT_ATOMS: atom_id res chain seq x y z
N LYS A 1 18.02 25.64 -20.62
CA LYS A 1 16.96 24.66 -20.37
C LYS A 1 15.97 24.78 -21.50
N LEU A 2 15.82 23.75 -22.35
CA LEU A 2 14.83 23.72 -23.41
C LEU A 2 13.52 23.25 -22.80
N GLY A 3 12.52 24.12 -22.72
CA GLY A 3 11.16 23.72 -22.43
C GLY A 3 10.53 23.14 -23.71
N MET A 4 10.12 21.88 -23.68
CA MET A 4 9.33 21.30 -24.77
C MET A 4 7.87 21.72 -24.63
N VAL A 5 7.29 22.20 -25.73
CA VAL A 5 5.88 22.55 -25.83
C VAL A 5 5.26 21.59 -26.84
N PHE A 6 4.32 20.78 -26.39
CA PHE A 6 3.56 19.91 -27.26
C PHE A 6 2.27 20.61 -27.69
N ARG A 7 1.99 20.64 -28.98
CA ARG A 7 0.74 21.16 -29.54
C ARG A 7 0.06 20.07 -30.37
N ASN A 8 -1.26 20.03 -30.34
CA ASN A 8 -2.01 19.23 -31.29
C ASN A 8 -1.89 19.84 -32.69
N ALA A 9 -2.31 19.11 -33.74
CA ALA A 9 -2.14 19.50 -35.11
C ALA A 9 -2.80 20.86 -35.48
N ASN A 10 -3.84 21.26 -34.75
CA ASN A 10 -4.52 22.56 -34.96
C ASN A 10 -4.02 23.67 -34.01
N GLY A 11 -3.04 23.41 -33.18
CA GLY A 11 -2.46 24.39 -32.26
C GLY A 11 -3.37 24.84 -31.11
N SER A 12 -4.55 24.23 -30.96
CA SER A 12 -5.58 24.68 -29.99
C SER A 12 -5.28 24.27 -28.54
N GLN A 13 -4.43 23.27 -28.32
CA GLN A 13 -4.02 22.84 -26.99
C GLN A 13 -2.50 22.81 -26.85
N THR A 14 -2.02 23.39 -25.79
CA THR A 14 -0.60 23.46 -25.45
C THR A 14 -0.38 22.90 -24.05
N LEU A 15 0.45 21.89 -23.93
CA LEU A 15 0.92 21.40 -22.65
C LEU A 15 2.29 22.01 -22.35
N LYS A 16 2.42 22.73 -21.24
CA LYS A 16 3.69 23.22 -20.71
C LYS A 16 4.11 22.36 -19.54
N LEU A 17 5.29 21.79 -19.64
CA LEU A 17 5.91 21.10 -18.51
C LEU A 17 6.49 22.12 -17.53
N PRO A 18 6.15 22.04 -16.23
CA PRO A 18 6.82 22.86 -15.21
C PRO A 18 8.30 22.56 -15.19
N PRO A 19 9.17 23.54 -14.87
CA PRO A 19 10.63 23.34 -14.83
C PRO A 19 11.12 22.29 -13.84
N SER A 20 10.27 21.90 -12.89
CA SER A 20 10.56 20.94 -11.80
C SER A 20 10.07 19.54 -12.04
N CYS A 21 9.40 19.25 -13.14
CA CYS A 21 8.89 17.90 -13.44
C CYS A 21 9.89 17.10 -14.26
N GLY A 22 10.05 15.83 -13.89
CA GLY A 22 10.75 14.82 -14.70
C GLY A 22 10.04 14.58 -16.03
N ASP A 23 10.60 13.70 -16.85
CA ASP A 23 10.08 13.39 -18.18
C ASP A 23 8.62 12.93 -18.15
N PHE A 24 7.75 13.65 -18.84
CA PHE A 24 6.41 13.18 -19.13
C PHE A 24 6.45 12.32 -20.38
N ILE A 25 6.25 11.03 -20.22
CA ILE A 25 6.06 10.13 -21.36
C ILE A 25 4.58 10.15 -21.73
N PHE A 26 4.24 10.85 -22.81
CA PHE A 26 2.93 10.75 -23.42
C PHE A 26 2.91 9.55 -24.37
N ASN A 27 2.20 8.52 -24.01
CA ASN A 27 1.79 7.51 -24.98
C ASN A 27 0.70 8.13 -25.86
N VAL A 28 1.07 8.52 -27.07
CA VAL A 28 0.13 8.91 -28.13
C VAL A 28 -0.53 7.63 -28.67
N GLY A 29 -1.21 6.91 -27.80
CA GLY A 29 -1.97 5.72 -28.13
C GLY A 29 -3.46 5.96 -27.96
N THR A 30 -4.27 5.26 -28.72
CA THR A 30 -5.73 5.31 -28.62
C THR A 30 -6.26 4.65 -27.36
N PHE A 31 -5.43 3.85 -26.66
CA PHE A 31 -5.80 3.13 -25.44
C PHE A 31 -5.12 3.72 -24.21
N GLN A 32 -5.90 4.42 -23.41
CA GLN A 32 -5.51 4.97 -22.10
C GLN A 32 -6.48 4.51 -21.04
N VAL A 33 -5.98 4.32 -19.82
CA VAL A 33 -6.77 3.91 -18.67
C VAL A 33 -6.64 4.93 -17.55
N ASN A 34 -7.79 5.40 -17.07
CA ASN A 34 -7.89 6.23 -15.89
C ASN A 34 -8.54 5.42 -14.76
N LEU A 35 -7.78 5.13 -13.68
CA LEU A 35 -8.32 4.59 -12.44
C LEU A 35 -8.86 5.75 -11.61
N THR A 36 -10.19 5.86 -11.51
CA THR A 36 -10.87 6.97 -10.85
C THR A 36 -11.05 6.75 -9.35
N SER A 37 -11.14 5.50 -8.93
CA SER A 37 -11.21 5.10 -7.51
C SER A 37 -10.74 3.64 -7.35
N PRO A 38 -9.87 3.35 -6.36
CA PRO A 38 -8.98 4.27 -5.66
C PRO A 38 -7.94 4.88 -6.60
N THR A 39 -7.15 5.84 -6.13
CA THR A 39 -6.03 6.38 -6.93
C THR A 39 -4.97 5.29 -7.16
N ASN A 40 -4.35 5.27 -8.33
CA ASN A 40 -3.27 4.32 -8.62
C ASN A 40 -2.10 4.46 -7.63
N ASN A 41 -1.58 3.32 -7.18
CA ASN A 41 -0.53 3.21 -6.15
C ASN A 41 -0.93 3.76 -4.76
N SER A 42 -2.23 3.95 -4.49
CA SER A 42 -2.71 4.38 -3.19
C SER A 42 -3.03 3.21 -2.25
N SER A 43 -3.14 3.52 -0.97
CA SER A 43 -3.65 2.60 0.06
C SER A 43 -4.86 3.24 0.73
N THR A 44 -5.98 2.53 0.76
CA THR A 44 -7.20 2.96 1.46
C THR A 44 -7.23 2.31 2.84
N ILE A 45 -7.25 3.11 3.90
CA ILE A 45 -7.38 2.62 5.27
C ILE A 45 -8.86 2.47 5.58
N MET A 46 -9.26 1.34 6.17
CA MET A 46 -10.65 1.04 6.49
C MET A 46 -10.78 0.15 7.72
N SER A 47 -11.97 0.16 8.33
CA SER A 47 -12.33 -0.80 9.38
C SER A 47 -12.54 -2.20 8.80
N SER A 48 -12.36 -3.24 9.62
CA SER A 48 -12.68 -4.63 9.23
C SER A 48 -14.14 -4.76 8.82
N GLY A 49 -14.39 -5.46 7.72
CA GLY A 49 -15.70 -5.57 7.10
C GLY A 49 -16.07 -4.41 6.17
N GLY A 50 -15.15 -3.46 5.95
CA GLY A 50 -15.35 -2.34 5.05
C GLY A 50 -15.51 -2.75 3.59
N ASN A 51 -15.96 -1.80 2.77
CA ASN A 51 -16.16 -1.99 1.34
C ASN A 51 -15.25 -1.03 0.55
N LEU A 52 -14.79 -1.48 -0.62
CA LEU A 52 -14.00 -0.68 -1.54
C LEU A 52 -14.64 -0.66 -2.92
N THR A 53 -14.99 0.52 -3.40
CA THR A 53 -15.47 0.71 -4.77
C THR A 53 -14.28 0.98 -5.69
N ILE A 54 -14.11 0.12 -6.69
CA ILE A 54 -13.08 0.23 -7.71
C ILE A 54 -13.73 0.71 -9.01
N SER A 55 -13.26 1.83 -9.55
CA SER A 55 -13.81 2.42 -10.78
C SER A 55 -12.70 2.86 -11.71
N ALA A 56 -12.84 2.50 -12.99
CA ALA A 56 -11.88 2.87 -14.02
C ALA A 56 -12.59 3.07 -15.37
N THR A 57 -12.02 3.93 -16.20
CA THR A 57 -12.46 4.16 -17.58
C THR A 57 -11.32 3.99 -18.56
N ASN A 58 -11.62 3.69 -19.80
CA ASN A 58 -10.63 3.65 -20.87
C ASN A 58 -11.13 4.38 -22.13
N THR A 59 -10.21 4.75 -23.01
CA THR A 59 -10.50 5.50 -24.24
C THR A 59 -10.53 4.65 -25.50
N GLY A 60 -10.18 3.35 -25.41
CA GLY A 60 -9.97 2.51 -26.60
C GLY A 60 -11.17 1.66 -27.02
N GLY A 61 -12.35 1.83 -26.41
CA GLY A 61 -13.51 0.98 -26.63
C GLY A 61 -13.68 -0.10 -25.56
N ASN A 62 -14.42 -1.16 -25.84
CA ASN A 62 -14.64 -2.25 -24.88
C ASN A 62 -13.35 -3.02 -24.63
N ALA A 63 -12.76 -2.83 -23.46
CA ALA A 63 -11.58 -3.54 -22.99
C ALA A 63 -11.94 -4.62 -21.97
N SER A 64 -11.14 -5.65 -21.89
CA SER A 64 -11.26 -6.70 -20.85
C SER A 64 -10.62 -6.21 -19.56
N TYR A 65 -11.38 -6.19 -18.48
CA TYR A 65 -10.95 -5.88 -17.12
C TYR A 65 -10.85 -7.17 -16.32
N ASN A 66 -9.76 -7.34 -15.58
CA ASN A 66 -9.56 -8.43 -14.63
C ASN A 66 -9.04 -7.85 -13.32
N LEU A 67 -9.88 -7.82 -12.30
CA LEU A 67 -9.53 -7.40 -10.96
C LEU A 67 -9.05 -8.59 -10.15
N LYS A 68 -7.84 -8.48 -9.62
CA LYS A 68 -7.23 -9.46 -8.72
C LYS A 68 -7.13 -8.88 -7.31
N ALA A 69 -7.38 -9.74 -6.32
CA ALA A 69 -7.12 -9.49 -4.90
C ALA A 69 -6.13 -10.52 -4.40
N ASN A 70 -5.00 -10.10 -3.84
CA ASN A 70 -3.91 -10.97 -3.39
C ASN A 70 -3.51 -12.02 -4.45
N GLY A 71 -3.44 -11.59 -5.71
CA GLY A 71 -3.06 -12.41 -6.86
C GLY A 71 -4.18 -13.25 -7.48
N SER A 72 -5.33 -13.40 -6.82
CA SER A 72 -6.48 -14.19 -7.32
C SER A 72 -7.50 -13.28 -8.00
N SER A 73 -7.99 -13.68 -9.19
CA SER A 73 -9.04 -12.95 -9.91
C SER A 73 -10.36 -13.02 -9.12
N ILE A 74 -10.95 -11.86 -8.85
CA ILE A 74 -12.21 -11.74 -8.09
C ILE A 74 -13.34 -11.16 -8.92
N ASN A 75 -13.05 -10.46 -10.02
CA ASN A 75 -14.05 -9.93 -10.92
C ASN A 75 -13.48 -9.69 -12.32
N THR A 76 -14.27 -9.96 -13.35
CA THR A 76 -13.94 -9.69 -14.75
C THR A 76 -15.10 -8.98 -15.45
N ALA A 77 -14.80 -8.11 -16.41
CA ALA A 77 -15.79 -7.44 -17.25
C ALA A 77 -15.18 -7.03 -18.60
N THR A 78 -16.03 -6.87 -19.61
CA THR A 78 -15.63 -6.27 -20.90
C THR A 78 -16.46 -5.02 -21.12
N THR A 79 -15.84 -3.84 -21.03
CA THR A 79 -16.55 -2.55 -21.01
C THR A 79 -15.62 -1.38 -21.30
N THR A 80 -16.18 -0.19 -21.53
CA THR A 80 -15.43 1.08 -21.55
C THR A 80 -15.34 1.74 -20.20
N SER A 81 -16.28 1.40 -19.27
CA SER A 81 -16.36 1.96 -17.92
C SER A 81 -16.58 0.81 -16.94
N TYR A 82 -15.64 0.58 -16.06
CA TYR A 82 -15.63 -0.49 -15.09
C TYR A 82 -15.96 0.05 -13.69
N THR A 83 -16.83 -0.65 -12.99
CA THR A 83 -17.10 -0.40 -11.56
C THR A 83 -17.37 -1.73 -10.88
N PHE A 84 -16.70 -1.96 -9.76
CA PHE A 84 -16.90 -3.11 -8.89
C PHE A 84 -16.81 -2.68 -7.41
N ASN A 85 -17.72 -3.19 -6.59
CA ASN A 85 -17.69 -2.96 -5.15
C ASN A 85 -17.26 -4.25 -4.44
N HIS A 86 -16.03 -4.29 -3.94
CA HIS A 86 -15.55 -5.39 -3.12
C HIS A 86 -16.02 -5.16 -1.68
N THR A 87 -16.85 -6.08 -1.19
CA THR A 87 -17.51 -5.97 0.12
C THR A 87 -16.85 -6.85 1.16
N ASN A 88 -17.04 -6.51 2.44
CA ASN A 88 -16.60 -7.29 3.59
C ASN A 88 -15.10 -7.61 3.59
N ILE A 89 -14.27 -6.58 3.37
CA ILE A 89 -12.81 -6.70 3.40
C ILE A 89 -12.36 -6.77 4.86
N THR A 90 -11.88 -7.94 5.30
CA THR A 90 -11.49 -8.21 6.70
C THR A 90 -9.99 -8.30 6.91
N THR A 91 -9.20 -8.36 5.83
CA THR A 91 -7.73 -8.46 5.88
C THR A 91 -7.08 -7.48 4.91
N ASN A 92 -5.83 -7.14 5.15
CA ASN A 92 -5.04 -6.34 4.21
C ASN A 92 -5.05 -7.01 2.84
N THR A 93 -5.37 -6.22 1.82
CA THR A 93 -5.59 -6.74 0.47
C THR A 93 -4.83 -5.90 -0.55
N SER A 94 -3.97 -6.54 -1.31
CA SER A 94 -3.32 -5.95 -2.48
C SER A 94 -4.18 -6.19 -3.72
N TYR A 95 -4.45 -5.13 -4.47
CA TYR A 95 -5.23 -5.20 -5.71
C TYR A 95 -4.38 -4.93 -6.92
N GLU A 96 -4.70 -5.67 -7.98
CA GLU A 96 -4.18 -5.45 -9.32
C GLU A 96 -5.34 -5.47 -10.30
N LEU A 97 -5.57 -4.35 -11.00
CA LEU A 97 -6.54 -4.25 -12.07
C LEU A 97 -5.79 -4.28 -13.40
N GLU A 98 -5.96 -5.36 -14.15
CA GLU A 98 -5.44 -5.53 -15.50
C GLU A 98 -6.51 -5.14 -16.50
N ILE A 99 -6.16 -4.26 -17.45
CA ILE A 99 -7.06 -3.81 -18.50
C ILE A 99 -6.40 -4.08 -19.84
N THR A 100 -7.03 -4.93 -20.65
CA THR A 100 -6.49 -5.41 -21.92
C THR A 100 -7.37 -5.02 -23.10
N LEU A 101 -6.76 -4.40 -24.11
CA LEU A 101 -7.39 -4.14 -25.40
C LEU A 101 -6.45 -4.59 -26.53
N GLY A 102 -6.87 -5.59 -27.30
CA GLY A 102 -6.01 -6.22 -28.30
C GLY A 102 -4.76 -6.84 -27.66
N ALA A 103 -3.59 -6.43 -28.12
CA ALA A 103 -2.31 -6.90 -27.59
C ALA A 103 -1.75 -6.03 -26.43
N THR A 104 -2.46 -4.98 -26.01
CA THR A 104 -1.97 -4.04 -25.01
C THR A 104 -2.67 -4.30 -23.67
N THR A 105 -1.88 -4.50 -22.60
CA THR A 105 -2.38 -4.60 -21.23
C THR A 105 -1.80 -3.46 -20.39
N ILE A 106 -2.67 -2.77 -19.68
CA ILE A 106 -2.32 -1.73 -18.70
C ILE A 106 -2.73 -2.24 -17.32
N THR A 107 -1.80 -2.15 -16.36
CA THR A 107 -2.04 -2.58 -14.98
C THR A 107 -2.11 -1.38 -14.05
N ARG A 108 -3.06 -1.40 -13.12
CA ARG A 108 -3.21 -0.44 -12.02
C ARG A 108 -3.15 -1.19 -10.70
N ARG A 109 -2.40 -0.64 -9.72
CA ARG A 109 -2.22 -1.26 -8.41
C ARG A 109 -2.67 -0.33 -7.31
N PHE A 110 -3.27 -0.89 -6.28
CA PHE A 110 -3.69 -0.19 -5.06
C PHE A 110 -3.88 -1.21 -3.94
N SER A 111 -4.18 -0.76 -2.74
CA SER A 111 -4.38 -1.67 -1.60
C SER A 111 -5.47 -1.16 -0.65
N ALA A 112 -6.06 -2.09 0.09
CA ALA A 112 -6.84 -1.82 1.29
C ALA A 112 -6.02 -2.24 2.51
N ILE A 113 -5.94 -1.36 3.50
CA ILE A 113 -5.30 -1.61 4.78
C ILE A 113 -6.40 -1.60 5.85
N VAL A 114 -6.58 -2.76 6.47
CA VAL A 114 -7.61 -2.94 7.49
C VAL A 114 -7.04 -2.55 8.85
N SER A 115 -7.74 -1.66 9.56
CA SER A 115 -7.35 -1.27 10.92
C SER A 115 -7.48 -2.46 11.87
N PRO A 116 -6.38 -2.88 12.52
CA PRO A 116 -6.42 -3.98 13.46
C PRO A 116 -7.00 -3.53 14.80
N THR A 117 -7.43 -4.47 15.61
CA THR A 117 -7.63 -4.21 17.05
C THR A 117 -6.25 -4.11 17.70
N VAL A 118 -5.86 -2.91 18.09
CA VAL A 118 -4.56 -2.68 18.74
C VAL A 118 -4.61 -3.23 20.18
N ILE A 119 -3.71 -4.17 20.48
CA ILE A 119 -3.58 -4.75 21.80
C ILE A 119 -2.77 -3.78 22.69
N SER A 120 -3.36 -3.34 23.81
CA SER A 120 -2.67 -2.55 24.82
C SER A 120 -1.89 -3.49 25.74
N GLN A 121 -0.56 -3.44 25.66
CA GLN A 121 0.32 -4.29 26.46
C GLN A 121 1.68 -3.63 26.66
N ALA A 122 2.17 -3.60 27.90
CA ALA A 122 3.48 -3.07 28.22
C ALA A 122 4.60 -3.82 27.47
N ILE A 123 5.63 -3.08 27.06
CA ILE A 123 6.85 -3.64 26.49
C ILE A 123 7.53 -4.53 27.55
N PRO A 124 7.96 -5.75 27.22
CA PRO A 124 8.75 -6.57 28.12
C PRO A 124 10.00 -5.82 28.61
N PHE A 125 10.33 -6.01 29.91
CA PHE A 125 11.44 -5.31 30.54
C PHE A 125 12.78 -5.59 29.82
N GLY A 126 13.61 -4.56 29.69
CA GLY A 126 14.96 -4.66 29.13
C GLY A 126 15.04 -4.57 27.59
N LEU A 127 13.91 -4.35 26.90
CA LEU A 127 13.94 -4.13 25.45
C LEU A 127 14.13 -2.65 25.11
N GLU A 128 14.91 -2.40 24.05
CA GLU A 128 15.24 -1.08 23.54
C GLU A 128 14.57 -0.84 22.17
N ASN A 129 14.56 0.42 21.69
CA ASN A 129 14.07 0.74 20.36
C ASN A 129 14.87 -0.01 19.28
N GLY A 130 14.18 -0.46 18.22
CA GLY A 130 14.75 -1.25 17.14
C GLY A 130 14.55 -2.74 17.36
N ILE A 131 15.48 -3.55 16.85
CA ILE A 131 15.42 -5.00 16.91
C ILE A 131 16.12 -5.55 18.18
N ASN A 132 15.42 -6.38 18.91
CA ASN A 132 15.93 -7.08 20.10
C ASN A 132 15.95 -8.58 19.82
N TYR A 133 17.14 -9.18 19.78
CA TYR A 133 17.31 -10.62 19.56
C TYR A 133 17.06 -11.39 20.86
N ASN A 134 16.31 -12.47 20.75
CA ASN A 134 16.09 -13.36 21.89
C ASN A 134 17.34 -14.24 22.09
N THR A 135 18.00 -14.10 23.22
CA THR A 135 19.25 -14.84 23.53
C THR A 135 19.03 -16.32 23.84
N SER A 136 17.80 -16.70 24.20
CA SER A 136 17.43 -18.08 24.54
C SER A 136 16.73 -18.82 23.41
N ASP A 137 16.24 -18.10 22.41
CA ASP A 137 15.47 -18.65 21.26
C ASP A 137 15.79 -17.87 19.98
N ASN A 138 16.70 -18.42 19.17
CA ASN A 138 17.16 -17.80 17.94
C ASN A 138 16.13 -17.83 16.79
N THR A 139 14.92 -18.34 17.05
CA THR A 139 13.77 -18.27 16.14
C THR A 139 12.87 -17.07 16.43
N LYS A 140 13.26 -16.20 17.37
CA LYS A 140 12.49 -15.03 17.79
C LYS A 140 13.31 -13.75 17.78
N ALA A 141 12.62 -12.65 17.47
CA ALA A 141 13.13 -11.30 17.65
C ALA A 141 11.97 -10.37 18.05
N THR A 142 12.24 -9.38 18.88
CA THR A 142 11.23 -8.37 19.24
C THR A 142 11.58 -7.03 18.63
N LEU A 143 10.65 -6.46 17.92
CA LEU A 143 10.74 -5.12 17.34
C LEU A 143 10.07 -4.11 18.28
N VAL A 144 10.73 -2.99 18.52
CA VAL A 144 10.20 -1.87 19.31
C VAL A 144 10.33 -0.58 18.50
N LEU A 145 9.20 0.09 18.26
CA LEU A 145 9.15 1.33 17.50
C LEU A 145 8.59 2.46 18.34
N ASP A 146 9.32 3.58 18.36
CA ASP A 146 8.82 4.84 18.90
C ASP A 146 8.12 5.63 17.79
N ALA A 147 6.78 5.66 17.83
CA ALA A 147 5.94 6.35 16.86
C ALA A 147 4.78 7.06 17.59
N PRO A 148 5.09 8.15 18.31
CA PRO A 148 4.11 8.85 19.14
C PRO A 148 2.95 9.41 18.31
N GLY A 149 1.74 9.34 18.86
CA GLY A 149 0.54 9.87 18.23
C GLY A 149 0.00 9.04 17.06
N LYS A 150 0.57 7.86 16.77
CA LYS A 150 0.06 6.97 15.71
C LYS A 150 -0.97 6.00 16.25
N ASP A 151 -1.92 5.60 15.37
CA ASP A 151 -3.03 4.74 15.75
C ASP A 151 -2.62 3.28 15.80
N PHE A 152 -1.97 2.79 14.75
CA PHE A 152 -1.47 1.43 14.68
C PHE A 152 -0.28 1.29 13.74
N VAL A 153 0.43 0.17 13.89
CA VAL A 153 1.58 -0.19 13.06
C VAL A 153 1.49 -1.65 12.66
N TYR A 154 1.72 -1.94 11.39
CA TYR A 154 2.00 -3.29 10.90
C TYR A 154 3.48 -3.47 10.60
N VAL A 155 3.97 -4.69 10.76
CA VAL A 155 5.32 -5.10 10.32
C VAL A 155 5.19 -5.92 9.04
N ALA A 156 5.65 -5.39 7.92
CA ALA A 156 5.72 -6.10 6.65
C ALA A 156 7.15 -6.51 6.34
N GLY A 157 7.36 -7.74 5.90
CA GLY A 157 8.70 -8.23 5.60
C GLY A 157 8.70 -9.50 4.76
N SER A 158 9.89 -10.00 4.48
CA SER A 158 10.07 -11.24 3.72
C SER A 158 9.45 -12.47 4.41
N PHE A 159 9.26 -12.42 5.72
CA PHE A 159 8.63 -13.47 6.52
C PHE A 159 7.09 -13.52 6.37
N ASN A 160 6.46 -12.51 5.80
CA ASN A 160 5.00 -12.48 5.55
C ASN A 160 4.66 -12.00 4.11
N ASN A 161 5.59 -12.19 3.16
CA ASN A 161 5.44 -11.80 1.77
C ASN A 161 5.04 -10.31 1.58
N TRP A 162 5.49 -9.45 2.49
CA TRP A 162 5.20 -8.00 2.49
C TRP A 162 3.71 -7.66 2.57
N ASN A 163 2.88 -8.59 3.01
CA ASN A 163 1.44 -8.44 3.19
C ASN A 163 1.05 -8.86 4.62
N PRO A 164 1.25 -7.99 5.62
CA PRO A 164 1.01 -8.33 7.02
C PRO A 164 -0.49 -8.52 7.29
N ASP A 165 -0.81 -9.55 8.05
CA ASP A 165 -2.12 -9.78 8.64
C ASP A 165 -2.17 -9.30 10.11
N GLY A 166 -3.24 -9.63 10.83
CA GLY A 166 -3.42 -9.24 12.23
C GLY A 166 -2.31 -9.75 13.17
N ASN A 167 -1.62 -10.87 12.84
CA ASN A 167 -0.51 -11.40 13.65
C ASN A 167 0.72 -10.49 13.61
N TYR A 168 0.82 -9.65 12.59
CA TYR A 168 1.91 -8.69 12.41
C TYR A 168 1.50 -7.25 12.77
N SER A 169 0.35 -7.08 13.44
CA SER A 169 -0.01 -5.82 14.08
C SER A 169 0.75 -5.64 15.38
N MET A 170 1.43 -4.51 15.53
CA MET A 170 2.18 -4.21 16.76
C MET A 170 1.23 -3.88 17.90
N LYS A 171 1.58 -4.34 19.10
CA LYS A 171 0.96 -3.96 20.37
C LYS A 171 1.40 -2.55 20.74
N LYS A 172 0.59 -1.84 21.52
CA LYS A 172 0.92 -0.48 21.98
C LYS A 172 1.10 -0.48 23.50
N ASP A 173 2.24 0.02 23.95
CA ASP A 173 2.50 0.17 25.39
C ASP A 173 1.70 1.35 25.94
N PRO A 174 0.81 1.15 26.90
CA PRO A 174 -0.04 2.21 27.45
C PRO A 174 0.74 3.26 28.26
N SER A 175 1.94 2.95 28.73
CA SER A 175 2.75 3.84 29.58
C SER A 175 3.52 4.89 28.79
N ASN A 176 3.96 4.57 27.56
CA ASN A 176 4.82 5.42 26.77
C ASN A 176 4.38 5.58 25.31
N GLY A 177 3.34 4.83 24.88
CA GLY A 177 2.78 4.90 23.52
C GLY A 177 3.63 4.25 22.43
N LYS A 178 4.73 3.60 22.77
CA LYS A 178 5.56 2.85 21.82
C LYS A 178 4.86 1.60 21.34
N PHE A 179 5.25 1.16 20.14
CA PHE A 179 4.73 -0.06 19.53
C PHE A 179 5.76 -1.18 19.63
N TRP A 180 5.30 -2.42 19.79
CA TRP A 180 6.19 -3.57 19.84
C TRP A 180 5.53 -4.86 19.31
N LEU A 181 6.36 -5.76 18.77
CA LEU A 181 5.92 -7.05 18.25
C LEU A 181 7.03 -8.08 18.43
N GLU A 182 6.72 -9.24 19.02
CA GLU A 182 7.58 -10.41 18.97
C GLU A 182 7.32 -11.16 17.65
N LEU A 183 8.32 -11.23 16.80
CA LEU A 183 8.37 -12.11 15.64
C LEU A 183 8.77 -13.50 16.11
N THR A 184 8.04 -14.51 15.64
CA THR A 184 8.27 -15.92 15.96
C THR A 184 8.38 -16.76 14.70
N GLY A 185 8.96 -17.97 14.80
CA GLY A 185 9.08 -18.88 13.67
C GLY A 185 10.11 -18.44 12.64
N LEU A 186 11.05 -17.57 13.02
CA LEU A 186 12.17 -17.20 12.17
C LEU A 186 13.15 -18.39 12.06
N THR A 187 13.85 -18.47 10.94
CA THR A 187 14.90 -19.48 10.73
C THR A 187 16.24 -18.88 11.08
N ALA A 188 16.96 -19.50 12.00
CA ALA A 188 18.30 -19.06 12.41
C ALA A 188 19.25 -18.99 11.20
N GLY A 189 20.03 -17.92 11.11
CA GLY A 189 20.99 -17.69 10.01
C GLY A 189 20.40 -17.20 8.70
N VAL A 190 19.07 -17.02 8.62
CA VAL A 190 18.40 -16.41 7.46
C VAL A 190 18.29 -14.90 7.64
N ASN A 191 18.64 -14.16 6.59
CA ASN A 191 18.45 -12.71 6.56
C ASN A 191 17.01 -12.37 6.21
N TYR A 192 16.34 -11.61 7.06
CA TYR A 192 15.00 -11.09 6.84
C TYR A 192 15.05 -9.58 6.63
N SER A 193 14.32 -9.11 5.62
CA SER A 193 14.08 -7.68 5.39
C SER A 193 12.69 -7.32 5.86
N TYR A 194 12.53 -6.14 6.47
CA TYR A 194 11.22 -5.66 6.93
C TYR A 194 11.12 -4.14 6.87
N GLN A 195 9.89 -3.66 7.00
CA GLN A 195 9.53 -2.26 7.15
C GLN A 195 8.30 -2.14 8.05
N TYR A 196 8.14 -0.97 8.63
CA TYR A 196 6.93 -0.60 9.35
C TYR A 196 5.92 0.07 8.43
N TRP A 197 4.65 -0.28 8.56
CA TRP A 197 3.52 0.43 7.98
C TRP A 197 2.84 1.21 9.10
N VAL A 198 3.23 2.46 9.25
CA VAL A 198 2.80 3.34 10.34
C VAL A 198 1.56 4.10 9.89
N VAL A 199 0.47 4.00 10.65
CA VAL A 199 -0.82 4.58 10.29
C VAL A 199 -1.24 5.61 11.32
N ASP A 200 -1.68 6.75 10.79
CA ASP A 200 -2.38 7.81 11.48
C ASP A 200 -3.70 8.04 10.74
N GLN A 201 -4.82 7.72 11.37
CA GLN A 201 -6.15 7.82 10.74
C GLN A 201 -6.68 9.27 10.71
N THR A 202 -6.06 10.15 11.50
CA THR A 202 -6.40 11.58 11.57
C THR A 202 -5.16 12.45 11.36
N PRO A 203 -4.44 12.27 10.24
CA PRO A 203 -3.20 12.97 10.03
C PRO A 203 -3.41 14.47 9.92
N ILE A 204 -2.40 15.24 10.31
CA ILE A 204 -2.41 16.70 10.07
C ILE A 204 -2.50 16.97 8.56
N ALA A 205 -3.04 18.12 8.19
CA ALA A 205 -3.23 18.50 6.80
C ALA A 205 -1.93 18.34 5.98
N ASN A 206 -2.06 17.72 4.80
CA ASN A 206 -0.97 17.41 3.87
C ASN A 206 0.02 16.32 4.33
N SER A 207 -0.29 15.60 5.40
CA SER A 207 0.47 14.41 5.79
C SER A 207 -0.23 13.13 5.31
N PRO A 208 0.52 12.10 4.86
CA PRO A 208 -0.09 10.84 4.47
C PRO A 208 -0.60 10.08 5.69
N ALA A 209 -1.77 9.43 5.55
CA ALA A 209 -2.32 8.57 6.60
C ALA A 209 -1.53 7.27 6.80
N LEU A 210 -0.81 6.80 5.79
CA LEU A 210 0.07 5.63 5.85
C LEU A 210 1.48 6.02 5.42
N VAL A 211 2.46 5.69 6.25
CA VAL A 211 3.89 5.81 5.93
C VAL A 211 4.53 4.43 6.01
N LYS A 212 5.17 4.01 4.93
CA LYS A 212 6.00 2.80 4.89
C LYS A 212 7.46 3.20 5.07
N THR A 213 8.10 2.75 6.14
CA THR A 213 9.46 3.16 6.50
C THR A 213 10.30 1.99 6.99
N ALA A 214 11.60 2.06 6.74
CA ALA A 214 12.57 1.18 7.37
C ALA A 214 12.62 1.44 8.90
N ASP A 215 13.26 0.55 9.63
CA ASP A 215 13.53 0.75 11.05
C ASP A 215 14.45 1.97 11.24
N PRO A 216 14.04 2.98 12.01
CA PRO A 216 14.88 4.16 12.26
C PRO A 216 16.11 3.86 13.13
N CYS A 217 16.17 2.68 13.75
CA CYS A 217 17.27 2.23 14.60
C CYS A 217 18.19 1.18 13.93
N SER A 218 17.99 0.92 12.63
CA SER A 218 18.79 -0.05 11.85
C SER A 218 19.97 0.61 11.15
#